data_3adb8d86950f9025e9afbbb570789251
#
_entry.id   3adb8d86950f9025e9afbbb570789251
#
_cell.length_a   1.000
_cell.length_b   1.000
_cell.length_c   1.000
_cell.angle_alpha   90.00
_cell.angle_beta   90.00
_cell.angle_gamma   90.00
#
_symmetry.space_group_name_H-M   'P 1'
#
loop_
_entity.id
_entity.type
_entity.pdbx_description
1 polymer ?
#
loop_
_entity_poly.entity_id
_entity_poly.type
_entity_poly.pdbx_seq_one_letter_code
_entity_poly.pdbx_strand_id
1 'polypeptide(L)'
;MAIIEKLEWDSSFFGINIGRSILRDEKEFDTRLFNKEIKANRFDLVYVIKFQNLLPWAKMLDLNLQLMDIQITMSMDFTSNSHKGLIYNLKNNLTVEEINDSYKIAEDTAVVSRFYKENKIGNQKTRDLYRKWIDNALNKSFSDGVFIEKVSGKVAGVHLIKTDNIKKIGMFTLTGVDGNFKRMGIGRKLWLQSFGFWANESDIETIKSPFSFQNSESLNFHLKMGFNKIEEIKYIYHSKN
;
A
#
# COMPACT_ATOMS: atom_id res chain seq x y z
N MET A 1 -23.30 -16.77 -8.75
CA MET A 1 -22.76 -15.51 -8.21
C MET A 1 -21.50 -15.18 -8.98
N ALA A 2 -21.28 -13.93 -9.44
CA ALA A 2 -20.05 -13.57 -10.13
C ALA A 2 -18.84 -13.77 -9.19
N ILE A 3 -17.77 -14.40 -9.70
CA ILE A 3 -16.55 -14.63 -8.93
C ILE A 3 -15.49 -13.55 -9.19
N ILE A 4 -15.72 -12.70 -10.20
CA ILE A 4 -14.87 -11.54 -10.52
C ILE A 4 -15.67 -10.27 -10.34
N GLU A 5 -15.22 -9.42 -9.44
CA GLU A 5 -15.72 -8.06 -9.23
C GLU A 5 -14.95 -7.10 -10.13
N LYS A 6 -15.63 -6.26 -10.90
CA LYS A 6 -14.99 -5.20 -11.68
C LYS A 6 -14.50 -4.09 -10.75
N LEU A 7 -13.28 -3.64 -10.95
CA LEU A 7 -12.69 -2.52 -10.22
C LEU A 7 -12.83 -1.25 -11.08
N GLU A 8 -13.94 -0.53 -10.87
CA GLU A 8 -14.30 0.62 -11.72
C GLU A 8 -13.25 1.73 -11.67
N TRP A 9 -12.78 2.07 -10.45
CA TRP A 9 -11.76 3.09 -10.28
C TRP A 9 -10.43 2.71 -10.94
N ASP A 10 -9.93 1.49 -10.67
CA ASP A 10 -8.68 0.98 -11.26
C ASP A 10 -8.80 0.95 -12.78
N SER A 11 -9.94 0.47 -13.30
CA SER A 11 -10.18 0.38 -14.73
C SER A 11 -10.15 1.75 -15.40
N SER A 12 -10.82 2.73 -14.81
CA SER A 12 -10.83 4.11 -15.32
C SER A 12 -9.45 4.75 -15.25
N PHE A 13 -8.74 4.56 -14.12
CA PHE A 13 -7.43 5.17 -13.91
C PHE A 13 -6.36 4.60 -14.84
N PHE A 14 -6.29 3.28 -14.96
CA PHE A 14 -5.29 2.62 -15.79
C PHE A 14 -5.66 2.57 -17.29
N GLY A 15 -6.94 2.76 -17.63
CA GLY A 15 -7.44 2.73 -19.00
C GLY A 15 -7.54 1.31 -19.58
N ILE A 16 -7.63 0.29 -18.73
CA ILE A 16 -7.82 -1.12 -19.08
C ILE A 16 -8.90 -1.72 -18.17
N ASN A 17 -9.58 -2.78 -18.62
CA ASN A 17 -10.65 -3.39 -17.86
C ASN A 17 -10.09 -4.34 -16.78
N ILE A 18 -10.18 -3.93 -15.50
CA ILE A 18 -9.58 -4.64 -14.38
C ILE A 18 -10.64 -5.26 -13.49
N GLY A 19 -10.45 -6.54 -13.16
CA GLY A 19 -11.26 -7.26 -12.19
C GLY A 19 -10.49 -7.70 -10.96
N ARG A 20 -11.22 -8.10 -9.92
CA ARG A 20 -10.69 -8.72 -8.71
C ARG A 20 -11.47 -9.97 -8.37
N SER A 21 -10.76 -11.03 -8.02
CA SER A 21 -11.32 -12.25 -7.45
C SER A 21 -10.64 -12.58 -6.13
N ILE A 22 -11.42 -12.93 -5.11
CA ILE A 22 -10.91 -13.36 -3.81
C ILE A 22 -11.09 -14.87 -3.73
N LEU A 23 -9.99 -15.59 -3.70
CA LEU A 23 -9.97 -17.04 -3.63
C LEU A 23 -9.87 -17.49 -2.17
N ARG A 24 -11.01 -17.81 -1.56
CA ARG A 24 -11.09 -18.24 -0.15
C ARG A 24 -10.79 -19.73 -0.01
N ASP A 25 -11.44 -20.57 -0.79
CA ASP A 25 -11.22 -22.01 -0.84
C ASP A 25 -10.86 -22.45 -2.28
N GLU A 26 -9.76 -23.20 -2.42
CA GLU A 26 -9.30 -23.68 -3.71
C GLU A 26 -10.19 -24.77 -4.29
N LYS A 27 -10.84 -25.56 -3.43
CA LYS A 27 -11.70 -26.66 -3.82
C LYS A 27 -13.04 -26.17 -4.37
N GLU A 28 -13.52 -25.04 -3.82
CA GLU A 28 -14.79 -24.43 -4.24
C GLU A 28 -14.64 -23.45 -5.40
N PHE A 29 -13.39 -23.12 -5.79
CA PHE A 29 -13.15 -22.15 -6.86
C PHE A 29 -13.33 -22.78 -8.24
N ASP A 30 -14.40 -22.38 -8.93
CA ASP A 30 -14.73 -22.85 -10.28
C ASP A 30 -13.85 -22.19 -11.34
N THR A 31 -12.82 -22.91 -11.78
CA THR A 31 -11.90 -22.49 -12.84
C THR A 31 -12.59 -22.23 -14.18
N ARG A 32 -13.63 -23.00 -14.52
CA ARG A 32 -14.36 -22.83 -15.79
C ARG A 32 -15.17 -21.55 -15.77
N LEU A 33 -15.85 -21.31 -14.66
CA LEU A 33 -16.61 -20.06 -14.47
C LEU A 33 -15.69 -18.86 -14.47
N PHE A 34 -14.55 -18.90 -13.78
CA PHE A 34 -13.53 -17.83 -13.77
C PHE A 34 -13.09 -17.48 -15.20
N ASN A 35 -12.67 -18.47 -15.97
CA ASN A 35 -12.22 -18.25 -17.36
C ASN A 35 -13.37 -17.76 -18.27
N LYS A 36 -14.60 -18.21 -18.04
CA LYS A 36 -15.79 -17.74 -18.75
C LYS A 36 -16.07 -16.27 -18.44
N GLU A 37 -16.01 -15.87 -17.17
CA GLU A 37 -16.23 -14.47 -16.76
C GLU A 37 -15.18 -13.51 -17.29
N ILE A 38 -13.89 -13.92 -17.32
CA ILE A 38 -12.83 -13.10 -17.93
C ILE A 38 -13.19 -12.77 -19.38
N LYS A 39 -13.56 -13.80 -20.18
CA LYS A 39 -13.88 -13.64 -21.60
C LYS A 39 -15.17 -12.85 -21.81
N ALA A 40 -16.23 -13.18 -21.07
CA ALA A 40 -17.54 -12.55 -21.20
C ALA A 40 -17.51 -11.05 -20.87
N ASN A 41 -16.77 -10.67 -19.83
CA ASN A 41 -16.64 -9.30 -19.40
C ASN A 41 -15.42 -8.57 -20.00
N ARG A 42 -14.64 -9.25 -20.85
CA ARG A 42 -13.44 -8.69 -21.53
C ARG A 42 -12.46 -8.06 -20.55
N PHE A 43 -12.17 -8.75 -19.44
CA PHE A 43 -11.15 -8.29 -18.51
C PHE A 43 -9.76 -8.38 -19.15
N ASP A 44 -9.05 -7.25 -19.17
CA ASP A 44 -7.66 -7.20 -19.60
C ASP A 44 -6.75 -7.77 -18.51
N LEU A 45 -7.09 -7.54 -17.25
CA LEU A 45 -6.30 -7.93 -16.09
C LEU A 45 -7.24 -8.31 -14.94
N VAL A 46 -6.96 -9.45 -14.27
CA VAL A 46 -7.67 -9.82 -13.04
C VAL A 46 -6.66 -10.04 -11.93
N TYR A 47 -6.86 -9.32 -10.82
CA TYR A 47 -6.15 -9.59 -9.57
C TYR A 47 -6.83 -10.76 -8.85
N VAL A 48 -6.10 -11.82 -8.61
CA VAL A 48 -6.57 -12.92 -7.77
C VAL A 48 -5.84 -12.85 -6.43
N ILE A 49 -6.60 -12.69 -5.36
CA ILE A 49 -6.07 -12.56 -4.00
C ILE A 49 -6.38 -13.80 -3.22
N LYS A 50 -5.35 -14.44 -2.67
CA LYS A 50 -5.47 -15.58 -1.76
C LYS A 50 -4.82 -15.23 -0.43
N PHE A 51 -5.46 -15.65 0.65
CA PHE A 51 -4.96 -15.46 2.02
C PHE A 51 -4.28 -16.72 2.55
N GLN A 52 -3.33 -16.54 3.44
CA GLN A 52 -2.64 -17.57 4.24
C GLN A 52 -1.67 -18.48 3.48
N ASN A 53 -2.05 -19.07 2.36
CA ASN A 53 -1.24 -20.06 1.66
C ASN A 53 -1.09 -19.73 0.17
N LEU A 54 0.05 -20.10 -0.42
CA LEU A 54 0.26 -20.08 -1.87
C LEU A 54 -0.75 -20.96 -2.59
N LEU A 55 -1.10 -20.59 -3.82
CA LEU A 55 -1.81 -21.50 -4.73
C LEU A 55 -0.87 -22.63 -5.14
N PRO A 56 -1.38 -23.88 -5.20
CA PRO A 56 -0.66 -24.99 -5.82
C PRO A 56 -0.28 -24.64 -7.26
N TRP A 57 0.90 -25.09 -7.70
CA TRP A 57 1.40 -24.81 -9.04
C TRP A 57 0.41 -25.21 -10.15
N ALA A 58 -0.19 -26.40 -10.05
CA ALA A 58 -1.19 -26.86 -11.00
C ALA A 58 -2.37 -25.86 -11.12
N LYS A 59 -2.88 -25.35 -9.98
CA LYS A 59 -3.97 -24.38 -9.98
C LYS A 59 -3.57 -23.04 -10.58
N MET A 60 -2.33 -22.60 -10.37
CA MET A 60 -1.81 -21.39 -11.03
C MET A 60 -1.77 -21.53 -12.54
N LEU A 61 -1.36 -22.73 -13.05
CA LEU A 61 -1.35 -23.02 -14.48
C LEU A 61 -2.77 -23.08 -15.05
N ASP A 62 -3.69 -23.77 -14.39
CA ASP A 62 -5.09 -23.92 -14.82
C ASP A 62 -5.80 -22.55 -14.94
N LEU A 63 -5.47 -21.64 -14.05
CA LEU A 63 -6.04 -20.29 -14.01
C LEU A 63 -5.21 -19.26 -14.80
N ASN A 64 -4.12 -19.69 -15.43
CA ASN A 64 -3.17 -18.82 -16.14
C ASN A 64 -2.75 -17.59 -15.29
N LEU A 65 -2.29 -17.85 -14.07
CA LEU A 65 -1.91 -16.83 -13.10
C LEU A 65 -0.40 -16.72 -12.92
N GLN A 66 0.04 -15.50 -12.61
CA GLN A 66 1.42 -15.21 -12.17
C GLN A 66 1.38 -14.59 -10.78
N LEU A 67 2.20 -15.11 -9.85
CA LEU A 67 2.40 -14.46 -8.56
C LEU A 67 3.17 -13.15 -8.76
N MET A 68 2.54 -12.03 -8.40
CA MET A 68 3.12 -10.70 -8.57
C MET A 68 3.63 -10.10 -7.27
N ASP A 69 2.95 -10.40 -6.15
CA ASP A 69 3.34 -9.88 -4.85
C ASP A 69 2.91 -10.82 -3.72
N ILE A 70 3.66 -10.77 -2.64
CA ILE A 70 3.26 -11.29 -1.32
C ILE A 70 3.20 -10.07 -0.40
N GLN A 71 2.00 -9.63 -0.07
CA GLN A 71 1.80 -8.51 0.83
C GLN A 71 1.62 -9.01 2.25
N ILE A 72 2.40 -8.45 3.17
CA ILE A 72 2.28 -8.70 4.61
C ILE A 72 1.68 -7.45 5.26
N THR A 73 0.71 -7.64 6.14
CA THR A 73 0.29 -6.62 7.08
C THR A 73 0.86 -6.95 8.45
N MET A 74 1.76 -6.12 8.94
CA MET A 74 2.25 -6.20 10.32
C MET A 74 1.48 -5.24 11.21
N SER A 75 1.44 -5.56 12.50
CA SER A 75 0.89 -4.68 13.52
C SER A 75 1.78 -4.57 14.75
N MET A 76 1.52 -3.53 15.52
CA MET A 76 2.02 -3.33 16.86
C MET A 76 0.89 -2.79 17.75
N ASP A 77 0.90 -3.17 19.03
CA ASP A 77 0.07 -2.54 20.04
C ASP A 77 0.58 -1.11 20.26
N PHE A 78 -0.34 -0.14 20.34
CA PHE A 78 0.01 1.26 20.50
C PHE A 78 -0.47 1.78 21.86
N THR A 79 0.45 2.37 22.61
CA THR A 79 0.16 3.00 23.90
C THR A 79 0.41 4.49 23.80
N SER A 80 -0.66 5.28 23.76
CA SER A 80 -0.61 6.73 23.61
C SER A 80 0.29 7.39 24.65
N ASN A 81 0.23 6.96 25.92
CA ASN A 81 1.03 7.55 26.99
C ASN A 81 2.55 7.52 26.74
N SER A 82 3.05 6.49 26.04
CA SER A 82 4.47 6.38 25.71
C SER A 82 4.93 7.35 24.62
N HIS A 83 3.99 7.99 23.92
CA HIS A 83 4.26 8.85 22.75
C HIS A 83 3.71 10.28 22.91
N LYS A 84 3.01 10.56 24.03
CA LYS A 84 2.60 11.92 24.39
C LYS A 84 3.82 12.84 24.49
N GLY A 85 3.73 14.02 23.91
CA GLY A 85 4.83 14.98 23.88
C GLY A 85 5.79 14.82 22.69
N LEU A 86 5.64 13.81 21.83
CA LEU A 86 6.32 13.81 20.55
C LEU A 86 5.78 14.93 19.67
N ILE A 87 6.69 15.69 19.08
CA ILE A 87 6.35 16.76 18.13
C ILE A 87 5.90 16.12 16.82
N TYR A 88 4.78 16.59 16.29
CA TYR A 88 4.29 16.19 14.98
C TYR A 88 3.84 17.42 14.18
N ASN A 89 3.83 17.28 12.86
CA ASN A 89 3.42 18.34 11.95
C ASN A 89 2.73 17.71 10.73
N LEU A 90 1.46 17.34 10.92
CA LEU A 90 0.62 16.81 9.85
C LEU A 90 0.25 17.97 8.91
N LYS A 91 0.64 17.85 7.66
CA LYS A 91 0.42 18.86 6.62
C LYS A 91 -0.86 18.56 5.85
N ASN A 92 -1.70 19.58 5.71
CA ASN A 92 -2.85 19.57 4.80
C ASN A 92 -2.56 20.39 3.52
N ASN A 93 -1.55 21.25 3.57
CA ASN A 93 -1.09 22.06 2.44
C ASN A 93 0.43 21.98 2.37
N LEU A 94 0.94 21.87 1.17
CA LEU A 94 2.37 21.89 0.85
C LEU A 94 2.62 22.97 -0.20
N THR A 95 3.82 23.54 -0.23
CA THR A 95 4.24 24.41 -1.34
C THR A 95 4.39 23.60 -2.63
N VAL A 96 4.45 24.27 -3.76
CA VAL A 96 4.64 23.61 -5.06
C VAL A 96 5.94 22.79 -5.08
N GLU A 97 7.01 23.31 -4.49
CA GLU A 97 8.29 22.61 -4.38
C GLU A 97 8.16 21.36 -3.50
N GLU A 98 7.50 21.48 -2.35
CA GLU A 98 7.26 20.34 -1.45
C GLU A 98 6.41 19.26 -2.11
N ILE A 99 5.41 19.64 -2.90
CA ILE A 99 4.59 18.70 -3.67
C ILE A 99 5.45 17.97 -4.71
N ASN A 100 6.26 18.70 -5.47
CA ASN A 100 7.11 18.11 -6.51
C ASN A 100 8.15 17.13 -5.93
N ASP A 101 8.80 17.51 -4.82
CA ASP A 101 9.72 16.65 -4.10
C ASP A 101 8.99 15.38 -3.58
N SER A 102 7.78 15.55 -3.02
CA SER A 102 6.96 14.46 -2.50
C SER A 102 6.52 13.49 -3.62
N TYR A 103 6.16 14.00 -4.80
CA TYR A 103 5.86 13.19 -5.97
C TYR A 103 7.05 12.33 -6.38
N LYS A 104 8.23 12.94 -6.48
CA LYS A 104 9.45 12.20 -6.82
C LYS A 104 9.71 11.04 -5.85
N ILE A 105 9.61 11.30 -4.54
CA ILE A 105 9.80 10.26 -3.51
C ILE A 105 8.75 9.16 -3.65
N ALA A 106 7.48 9.52 -3.88
CA ALA A 106 6.41 8.56 -4.08
C ALA A 106 6.64 7.69 -5.34
N GLU A 107 7.05 8.29 -6.44
CA GLU A 107 7.39 7.59 -7.69
C GLU A 107 8.56 6.61 -7.52
N ASP A 108 9.60 7.01 -6.79
CA ASP A 108 10.73 6.14 -6.50
C ASP A 108 10.30 4.94 -5.63
N THR A 109 9.32 5.15 -4.73
CA THR A 109 8.71 4.09 -3.93
C THR A 109 7.88 3.13 -4.80
N ALA A 110 7.29 3.61 -5.90
CA ALA A 110 6.45 2.81 -6.80
C ALA A 110 7.19 1.66 -7.48
N VAL A 111 8.51 1.76 -7.67
CA VAL A 111 9.33 0.81 -8.44
C VAL A 111 9.29 -0.62 -7.89
N VAL A 112 9.09 -0.78 -6.59
CA VAL A 112 9.00 -2.11 -5.95
C VAL A 112 7.59 -2.70 -5.96
N SER A 113 6.60 -1.95 -6.44
CA SER A 113 5.19 -2.38 -6.41
C SER A 113 4.86 -3.41 -7.50
N ARG A 114 3.81 -4.20 -7.25
CA ARG A 114 3.28 -5.14 -8.25
C ARG A 114 2.77 -4.43 -9.51
N PHE A 115 2.29 -3.21 -9.37
CA PHE A 115 1.81 -2.40 -10.50
C PHE A 115 2.93 -2.02 -11.46
N TYR A 116 4.11 -1.70 -10.92
CA TYR A 116 5.29 -1.36 -11.73
C TYR A 116 5.80 -2.57 -12.54
N LYS A 117 5.61 -3.79 -12.00
CA LYS A 117 5.97 -5.05 -12.64
C LYS A 117 4.94 -5.54 -13.66
N GLU A 118 3.74 -4.93 -13.70
CA GLU A 118 2.65 -5.31 -14.59
C GLU A 118 2.73 -4.56 -15.91
N ASN A 119 3.10 -5.28 -16.97
CA ASN A 119 3.31 -4.68 -18.30
C ASN A 119 2.05 -4.01 -18.88
N LYS A 120 0.85 -4.51 -18.55
CA LYS A 120 -0.43 -3.95 -19.01
C LYS A 120 -0.74 -2.59 -18.39
N ILE A 121 -0.22 -2.33 -17.20
CA ILE A 121 -0.34 -1.05 -16.50
C ILE A 121 0.75 -0.09 -16.99
N GLY A 122 1.99 -0.55 -17.02
CA GLY A 122 3.14 0.24 -17.41
C GLY A 122 3.66 1.17 -16.32
N ASN A 123 4.94 1.53 -16.47
CA ASN A 123 5.67 2.26 -15.43
C ASN A 123 5.12 3.68 -15.19
N GLN A 124 4.73 4.39 -16.26
CA GLN A 124 4.23 5.77 -16.12
C GLN A 124 2.92 5.81 -15.34
N LYS A 125 1.95 4.95 -15.68
CA LYS A 125 0.68 4.87 -14.95
C LYS A 125 0.86 4.49 -13.49
N THR A 126 1.86 3.64 -13.19
CA THR A 126 2.19 3.32 -11.82
C THR A 126 2.75 4.53 -11.07
N ARG A 127 3.62 5.33 -11.68
CA ARG A 127 4.11 6.60 -11.09
C ARG A 127 2.96 7.58 -10.85
N ASP A 128 2.07 7.73 -11.82
CA ASP A 128 0.87 8.57 -11.72
C ASP A 128 -0.04 8.13 -10.56
N LEU A 129 -0.17 6.82 -10.31
CA LEU A 129 -0.90 6.28 -9.17
C LEU A 129 -0.30 6.75 -7.83
N TYR A 130 1.02 6.72 -7.70
CA TYR A 130 1.68 7.12 -6.46
C TYR A 130 1.65 8.63 -6.24
N ARG A 131 1.71 9.44 -7.32
CA ARG A 131 1.41 10.89 -7.25
C ARG A 131 -0.01 11.11 -6.75
N LYS A 132 -0.97 10.37 -7.31
CA LYS A 132 -2.39 10.48 -6.91
C LYS A 132 -2.60 10.17 -5.44
N TRP A 133 -1.80 9.31 -4.83
CA TRP A 133 -1.87 9.06 -3.38
C TRP A 133 -1.45 10.30 -2.57
N ILE A 134 -0.44 11.04 -3.00
CA ILE A 134 -0.07 12.33 -2.37
C ILE A 134 -1.23 13.33 -2.50
N ASP A 135 -1.80 13.50 -3.70
CA ASP A 135 -2.95 14.40 -3.91
C ASP A 135 -4.14 14.03 -3.02
N ASN A 136 -4.47 12.73 -2.98
CA ASN A 136 -5.56 12.22 -2.16
C ASN A 136 -5.32 12.44 -0.66
N ALA A 137 -4.08 12.43 -0.21
CA ALA A 137 -3.74 12.71 1.16
C ALA A 137 -3.90 14.21 1.48
N LEU A 138 -3.45 15.09 0.59
CA LEU A 138 -3.57 16.54 0.77
C LEU A 138 -5.03 17.00 0.80
N ASN A 139 -5.91 16.41 -0.01
CA ASN A 139 -7.34 16.72 0.00
C ASN A 139 -8.17 15.82 0.92
N LYS A 140 -7.52 15.02 1.78
CA LYS A 140 -8.13 14.13 2.79
C LYS A 140 -9.15 13.12 2.23
N SER A 141 -9.03 12.75 0.97
CA SER A 141 -9.94 11.76 0.36
C SER A 141 -9.55 10.31 0.64
N PHE A 142 -8.28 10.06 1.01
CA PHE A 142 -7.76 8.72 1.26
C PHE A 142 -6.95 8.60 2.56
N SER A 143 -6.29 9.66 2.97
CA SER A 143 -5.38 9.72 4.12
C SER A 143 -5.73 10.93 4.98
N ASP A 144 -5.30 10.97 6.23
CA ASP A 144 -5.59 12.08 7.15
C ASP A 144 -4.75 13.33 6.83
N GLY A 145 -3.65 13.16 6.08
CA GLY A 145 -2.73 14.20 5.66
C GLY A 145 -1.34 13.65 5.36
N VAL A 146 -0.38 14.54 5.21
CA VAL A 146 1.00 14.22 4.84
C VAL A 146 1.97 14.67 5.93
N PHE A 147 2.83 13.79 6.40
CA PHE A 147 4.04 14.14 7.12
C PHE A 147 5.20 14.27 6.14
N ILE A 148 5.99 15.32 6.28
CA ILE A 148 7.24 15.50 5.55
C ILE A 148 8.40 15.77 6.50
N GLU A 149 9.57 15.26 6.14
CA GLU A 149 10.85 15.65 6.76
C GLU A 149 11.70 16.38 5.72
N LYS A 150 12.38 17.44 6.16
CA LYS A 150 13.25 18.24 5.31
C LYS A 150 14.70 18.16 5.76
N VAL A 151 15.61 18.18 4.78
CA VAL A 151 17.06 18.36 4.99
C VAL A 151 17.52 19.45 4.03
N SER A 152 18.16 20.47 4.57
CA SER A 152 18.65 21.63 3.78
C SER A 152 17.58 22.26 2.86
N GLY A 153 16.34 22.38 3.36
CA GLY A 153 15.22 22.98 2.65
C GLY A 153 14.46 22.04 1.69
N LYS A 154 15.01 20.90 1.32
CA LYS A 154 14.37 19.90 0.43
C LYS A 154 13.60 18.85 1.22
N VAL A 155 12.50 18.36 0.68
CA VAL A 155 11.79 17.23 1.27
C VAL A 155 12.65 15.98 1.12
N ALA A 156 13.05 15.41 2.24
CA ALA A 156 13.89 14.22 2.34
C ALA A 156 13.07 12.93 2.52
N GLY A 157 11.80 13.04 2.91
CA GLY A 157 10.91 11.92 3.07
C GLY A 157 9.45 12.34 3.26
N VAL A 158 8.54 11.44 2.93
CA VAL A 158 7.09 11.60 3.03
C VAL A 158 6.47 10.40 3.74
N HIS A 159 5.39 10.64 4.47
CA HIS A 159 4.64 9.59 5.14
C HIS A 159 3.15 9.93 5.18
N LEU A 160 2.33 8.97 4.80
CA LEU A 160 0.88 9.07 4.77
C LEU A 160 0.27 8.08 5.76
N ILE A 161 -0.75 8.55 6.47
CA ILE A 161 -1.47 7.75 7.46
C ILE A 161 -2.96 7.81 7.25
N LYS A 162 -3.65 6.82 7.78
CA LYS A 162 -5.11 6.78 7.87
C LYS A 162 -5.52 6.32 9.27
N THR A 163 -6.52 6.99 9.85
CA THR A 163 -7.06 6.64 11.16
C THR A 163 -8.47 6.07 11.01
N ASP A 164 -8.71 4.91 11.61
CA ASP A 164 -10.04 4.35 11.81
C ASP A 164 -10.38 4.46 13.30
N ASN A 165 -11.05 5.55 13.68
CA ASN A 165 -11.41 5.81 15.08
C ASN A 165 -12.43 4.81 15.63
N ILE A 166 -13.27 4.21 14.75
CA ILE A 166 -14.26 3.21 15.19
C ILE A 166 -13.56 1.92 15.61
N LYS A 167 -12.57 1.49 14.81
CA LYS A 167 -11.79 0.28 15.12
C LYS A 167 -10.57 0.56 15.99
N LYS A 168 -10.29 1.82 16.29
CA LYS A 168 -9.11 2.29 17.01
C LYS A 168 -7.79 1.84 16.36
N ILE A 169 -7.73 1.94 15.03
CA ILE A 169 -6.58 1.50 14.23
C ILE A 169 -5.96 2.68 13.50
N GLY A 170 -4.66 2.89 13.71
CA GLY A 170 -3.81 3.69 12.84
C GLY A 170 -3.24 2.82 11.71
N MET A 171 -3.22 3.33 10.48
CA MET A 171 -2.69 2.60 9.35
C MET A 171 -1.66 3.44 8.60
N PHE A 172 -0.51 2.87 8.32
CA PHE A 172 0.47 3.43 7.40
C PHE A 172 0.10 3.08 5.97
N THR A 173 0.00 4.08 5.11
CA THR A 173 -0.44 3.88 3.72
C THR A 173 0.69 4.06 2.71
N LEU A 174 1.63 4.96 2.99
CA LEU A 174 2.85 5.17 2.22
C LEU A 174 3.95 5.72 3.13
N THR A 175 5.16 5.22 2.98
CA THR A 175 6.38 5.82 3.52
C THR A 175 7.46 5.79 2.46
N GLY A 176 8.01 6.94 2.13
CA GLY A 176 9.11 7.09 1.17
C GLY A 176 10.21 7.99 1.73
N VAL A 177 11.46 7.66 1.40
CA VAL A 177 12.65 8.49 1.71
C VAL A 177 13.46 8.64 0.43
N ASP A 178 13.80 9.88 0.09
CA ASP A 178 14.66 10.18 -1.07
C ASP A 178 16.00 9.44 -0.93
N GLY A 179 16.46 8.84 -2.03
CA GLY A 179 17.67 8.02 -2.06
C GLY A 179 18.92 8.71 -1.51
N ASN A 180 19.01 10.04 -1.69
CA ASN A 180 20.13 10.85 -1.20
C ASN A 180 20.16 11.03 0.33
N PHE A 181 19.02 10.79 0.99
CA PHE A 181 18.86 10.98 2.44
C PHE A 181 18.60 9.65 3.18
N LYS A 182 18.76 8.51 2.49
CA LYS A 182 18.67 7.20 3.13
C LYS A 182 19.69 7.05 4.28
N ARG A 183 19.32 6.25 5.28
CA ARG A 183 20.15 5.96 6.49
C ARG A 183 20.40 7.17 7.41
N MET A 184 19.79 8.32 7.17
CA MET A 184 19.87 9.51 8.03
C MET A 184 18.75 9.55 9.10
N GLY A 185 18.01 8.48 9.32
CA GLY A 185 16.93 8.41 10.31
C GLY A 185 15.61 9.05 9.88
N ILE A 186 15.50 9.51 8.63
CA ILE A 186 14.31 10.23 8.12
C ILE A 186 13.04 9.39 8.29
N GLY A 187 13.04 8.12 7.89
CA GLY A 187 11.88 7.23 8.05
C GLY A 187 11.46 7.09 9.52
N ARG A 188 12.43 6.98 10.44
CA ARG A 188 12.14 6.93 11.88
C ARG A 188 11.51 8.24 12.38
N LYS A 189 12.00 9.39 11.96
CA LYS A 189 11.43 10.70 12.34
C LYS A 189 9.98 10.81 11.86
N LEU A 190 9.70 10.45 10.61
CA LEU A 190 8.35 10.46 10.04
C LEU A 190 7.38 9.58 10.83
N TRP A 191 7.78 8.36 11.21
CA TRP A 191 6.93 7.45 12.00
C TRP A 191 6.74 7.96 13.43
N LEU A 192 7.75 8.57 14.05
CA LEU A 192 7.60 9.19 15.36
C LEU A 192 6.63 10.37 15.32
N GLN A 193 6.59 11.15 14.23
CA GLN A 193 5.57 12.19 14.05
C GLN A 193 4.15 11.60 14.02
N SER A 194 3.93 10.49 13.29
CA SER A 194 2.62 9.84 13.27
C SER A 194 2.23 9.25 14.62
N PHE A 195 3.19 8.72 15.38
CA PHE A 195 2.95 8.28 16.75
C PHE A 195 2.55 9.45 17.65
N GLY A 196 3.24 10.58 17.55
CA GLY A 196 2.88 11.81 18.27
C GLY A 196 1.48 12.31 17.90
N PHE A 197 1.14 12.31 16.61
CA PHE A 197 -0.20 12.67 16.14
C PHE A 197 -1.26 11.78 16.77
N TRP A 198 -1.14 10.47 16.64
CA TRP A 198 -2.13 9.55 17.19
C TRP A 198 -2.21 9.57 18.72
N ALA A 199 -1.10 9.79 19.40
CA ALA A 199 -1.09 9.89 20.86
C ALA A 199 -1.83 11.10 21.42
N ASN A 200 -1.95 12.19 20.64
CA ASN A 200 -2.57 13.44 21.06
C ASN A 200 -3.93 13.70 20.41
N GLU A 201 -4.18 13.17 19.21
CA GLU A 201 -5.37 13.54 18.40
C GLU A 201 -6.36 12.38 18.22
N SER A 202 -6.04 11.18 18.72
CA SER A 202 -6.90 10.01 18.52
C SER A 202 -6.77 9.00 19.66
N ASP A 203 -7.69 8.03 19.68
CA ASP A 203 -7.74 6.97 20.68
C ASP A 203 -7.44 5.59 20.06
N ILE A 204 -6.40 5.54 19.21
CA ILE A 204 -5.99 4.26 18.59
C ILE A 204 -5.26 3.37 19.59
N GLU A 205 -5.44 2.07 19.42
CA GLU A 205 -4.85 1.00 20.25
C GLU A 205 -3.88 0.13 19.44
N THR A 206 -4.00 0.13 18.12
CA THR A 206 -3.19 -0.70 17.21
C THR A 206 -2.73 0.11 16.00
N ILE A 207 -1.48 -0.06 15.60
CA ILE A 207 -0.97 0.45 14.32
C ILE A 207 -0.77 -0.73 13.38
N LYS A 208 -1.24 -0.60 12.13
CA LYS A 208 -1.07 -1.57 11.06
C LYS A 208 -0.32 -0.98 9.88
N SER A 209 0.50 -1.79 9.24
CA SER A 209 1.23 -1.39 8.04
C SER A 209 1.30 -2.54 7.03
N PRO A 210 0.63 -2.42 5.87
CA PRO A 210 0.77 -3.35 4.76
C PRO A 210 1.97 -2.97 3.89
N PHE A 211 2.80 -3.95 3.52
CA PHE A 211 3.93 -3.75 2.60
C PHE A 211 4.25 -5.05 1.84
N SER A 212 5.00 -4.94 0.74
CA SER A 212 5.48 -6.11 0.00
C SER A 212 6.56 -6.85 0.77
N PHE A 213 6.42 -8.15 0.92
CA PHE A 213 7.43 -9.02 1.55
C PHE A 213 8.77 -9.00 0.79
N GLN A 214 8.75 -8.69 -0.50
CA GLN A 214 9.98 -8.55 -1.31
C GLN A 214 10.81 -7.33 -0.90
N ASN A 215 10.23 -6.39 -0.14
CA ASN A 215 10.93 -5.23 0.40
C ASN A 215 11.55 -5.55 1.77
N SER A 216 12.70 -6.21 1.77
CA SER A 216 13.41 -6.59 3.00
C SER A 216 13.86 -5.38 3.84
N GLU A 217 14.15 -4.23 3.22
CA GLU A 217 14.46 -2.99 3.94
C GLU A 217 13.26 -2.55 4.78
N SER A 218 12.06 -2.61 4.19
CA SER A 218 10.80 -2.30 4.88
C SER A 218 10.55 -3.27 6.04
N LEU A 219 10.68 -4.58 5.82
CA LEU A 219 10.49 -5.57 6.87
C LEU A 219 11.42 -5.31 8.07
N ASN A 220 12.71 -5.13 7.82
CA ASN A 220 13.68 -4.85 8.87
C ASN A 220 13.39 -3.53 9.60
N PHE A 221 12.87 -2.53 8.88
CA PHE A 221 12.50 -1.26 9.48
C PHE A 221 11.27 -1.40 10.39
N HIS A 222 10.24 -2.14 9.96
CA HIS A 222 9.06 -2.43 10.79
C HIS A 222 9.45 -3.12 12.10
N LEU A 223 10.29 -4.16 12.03
CA LEU A 223 10.77 -4.86 13.23
C LEU A 223 11.51 -3.92 14.19
N LYS A 224 12.39 -3.04 13.66
CA LYS A 224 13.12 -2.05 14.48
C LYS A 224 12.20 -1.00 15.10
N MET A 225 11.06 -0.71 14.50
CA MET A 225 10.07 0.25 15.00
C MET A 225 9.03 -0.37 15.95
N GLY A 226 9.14 -1.68 16.25
CA GLY A 226 8.31 -2.36 17.24
C GLY A 226 7.13 -3.14 16.67
N PHE A 227 7.00 -3.24 15.35
CA PHE A 227 6.00 -4.12 14.74
C PHE A 227 6.42 -5.58 14.98
N ASN A 228 5.60 -6.34 15.64
CA ASN A 228 5.95 -7.69 16.13
C ASN A 228 4.89 -8.76 15.83
N LYS A 229 3.76 -8.39 15.22
CA LYS A 229 2.68 -9.32 14.85
C LYS A 229 2.46 -9.30 13.35
N ILE A 230 2.28 -10.46 12.74
CA ILE A 230 1.80 -10.60 11.37
C ILE A 230 0.29 -10.84 11.44
N GLU A 231 -0.49 -9.86 10.98
CA GLU A 231 -1.95 -9.92 10.98
C GLU A 231 -2.50 -10.65 9.76
N GLU A 232 -1.85 -10.44 8.61
CA GLU A 232 -2.36 -10.96 7.35
C GLU A 232 -1.22 -11.17 6.35
N ILE A 233 -1.32 -12.25 5.59
CA ILE A 233 -0.49 -12.49 4.40
C ILE A 233 -1.42 -12.64 3.21
N LYS A 234 -1.22 -11.83 2.17
CA LYS A 234 -1.93 -11.88 0.88
C LYS A 234 -0.97 -12.30 -0.21
N TYR A 235 -1.31 -13.32 -0.92
CA TYR A 235 -0.68 -13.72 -2.17
C TYR A 235 -1.49 -13.11 -3.32
N ILE A 236 -0.87 -12.22 -4.08
CA ILE A 236 -1.52 -11.45 -5.14
C ILE A 236 -1.01 -11.95 -6.47
N TYR A 237 -1.92 -12.53 -7.24
CA TYR A 237 -1.66 -13.02 -8.58
C TYR A 237 -2.32 -12.13 -9.61
N HIS A 238 -1.73 -12.06 -10.80
CA HIS A 238 -2.31 -11.42 -11.97
C HIS A 238 -2.60 -12.47 -13.05
N SER A 239 -3.73 -12.31 -13.74
CA SER A 239 -4.06 -13.15 -14.90
C SER A 239 -3.15 -12.80 -16.09
N LYS A 240 -2.70 -13.81 -16.82
CA LYS A 240 -1.84 -13.68 -18.02
C LYS A 240 -2.64 -13.67 -19.33
N ASN A 241 -3.83 -13.10 -19.35
CA ASN A 241 -4.72 -13.10 -20.52
C ASN A 241 -4.21 -12.23 -21.66
#